data_bd94711001f6c589ed37805950a8fcf1
#
_entry.id   bd94711001f6c589ed37805950a8fcf1
#
_cell.length_a   1.000
_cell.length_b   1.000
_cell.length_c   1.000
_cell.angle_alpha   90.00
_cell.angle_beta   90.00
_cell.angle_gamma   90.00
#
_symmetry.space_group_name_H-M   'P 1'
#
loop_
_entity.id
_entity.type
_entity.pdbx_description
1 polymer ?
#
loop_
_entity_poly.entity_id
_entity_poly.type
_entity_poly.pdbx_seq_one_letter_code
_entity_poly.pdbx_strand_id
1 'polypeptide(L)'
;MCFRPASSPGSIARATPRTVAMRLLLTGGAGFIGSHVATLLATTYPRYHVVVVDKLDYCSSKKNLERIISLPNVTFVKGDVRSFDLVTYVLNSEKIDVVMHFAAQSHVDNSFGNSYEFTRNNFEGTHALLEACRRATETKIKTFLHVSTDEVYGENLNDSNTEHESLLTPTNPYAATKAGAEMLVMAYGRSYELPFIITRGNNVYGPNQYPEKAIPKFAILASRGEKIAIHGDGLATRSYMHVDDAARAFDVVLHAGETSQIYNIGSREERTVLSVARDVCGILGKNPEDTVAHVEDRAFNDRRYFIDSTKLLALGWRQRVDWTRGLRETVEWFTTRDLKAYWKNFESALLPHPRFRADEDEEDAREPM
;
A
#
# COMPACT_ATOMS: atom_id res chain seq x y z
N MET A 1 16.64 -64.84 -5.70
CA MET A 1 16.57 -63.50 -5.08
C MET A 1 15.66 -62.65 -5.95
N CYS A 2 14.40 -62.48 -5.56
CA CYS A 2 13.43 -61.68 -6.30
C CYS A 2 13.49 -60.23 -5.84
N PHE A 3 13.78 -59.32 -6.74
CA PHE A 3 13.68 -57.87 -6.52
C PHE A 3 12.19 -57.45 -6.58
N ARG A 4 11.67 -56.85 -5.49
CA ARG A 4 10.39 -56.14 -5.50
C ARG A 4 10.62 -54.71 -6.02
N PRO A 5 9.77 -54.17 -6.87
CA PRO A 5 9.85 -52.76 -7.29
C PRO A 5 9.38 -51.85 -6.14
N ALA A 6 10.08 -50.71 -5.97
CA ALA A 6 9.77 -49.68 -5.02
C ALA A 6 8.43 -48.99 -5.35
N SER A 7 7.60 -48.82 -4.35
CA SER A 7 6.34 -48.07 -4.42
C SER A 7 6.60 -46.57 -4.70
N SER A 8 5.90 -46.01 -5.67
CA SER A 8 5.86 -44.60 -5.98
C SER A 8 5.42 -43.75 -4.76
N PRO A 9 5.99 -42.53 -4.56
CA PRO A 9 5.53 -41.66 -3.47
C PRO A 9 4.14 -41.11 -3.82
N GLY A 10 3.19 -41.41 -2.94
CA GLY A 10 1.83 -40.94 -3.00
C GLY A 10 1.79 -39.40 -3.05
N SER A 11 1.02 -38.84 -3.97
CA SER A 11 0.67 -37.43 -4.03
C SER A 11 -0.02 -37.04 -2.72
N ILE A 12 0.65 -36.23 -1.91
CA ILE A 12 0.04 -35.57 -0.76
C ILE A 12 -0.93 -34.54 -1.36
N ALA A 13 -2.20 -34.92 -1.47
CA ALA A 13 -3.28 -33.97 -1.71
C ALA A 13 -3.23 -32.93 -0.57
N ARG A 14 -2.80 -31.71 -0.86
CA ARG A 14 -2.95 -30.58 0.06
C ARG A 14 -4.43 -30.41 0.35
N ALA A 15 -4.85 -30.82 1.53
CA ALA A 15 -6.17 -30.48 2.04
C ALA A 15 -6.28 -28.95 1.98
N THR A 16 -7.25 -28.45 1.22
CA THR A 16 -7.64 -27.04 1.25
C THR A 16 -7.98 -26.70 2.71
N PRO A 17 -7.30 -25.70 3.33
CA PRO A 17 -7.64 -25.33 4.69
C PRO A 17 -9.13 -24.98 4.71
N ARG A 18 -9.91 -25.56 5.62
CA ARG A 18 -11.23 -25.07 5.98
C ARG A 18 -11.01 -23.64 6.46
N THR A 19 -11.19 -22.64 5.59
CA THR A 19 -11.03 -21.24 5.94
C THR A 19 -12.02 -20.91 7.04
N VAL A 20 -11.50 -20.68 8.23
CA VAL A 20 -12.26 -20.14 9.36
C VAL A 20 -12.79 -18.78 8.92
N ALA A 21 -14.06 -18.50 9.17
CA ALA A 21 -14.64 -17.19 8.86
C ALA A 21 -13.88 -16.12 9.67
N MET A 22 -13.33 -15.11 9.00
CA MET A 22 -12.65 -13.98 9.63
C MET A 22 -13.53 -12.74 9.56
N ARG A 23 -13.41 -11.89 10.56
CA ARG A 23 -14.01 -10.56 10.60
C ARG A 23 -12.88 -9.53 10.56
N LEU A 24 -12.67 -8.96 9.38
CA LEU A 24 -11.52 -8.12 9.09
C LEU A 24 -11.89 -6.64 9.12
N LEU A 25 -11.05 -5.83 9.75
CA LEU A 25 -11.06 -4.39 9.61
C LEU A 25 -9.89 -3.97 8.71
N LEU A 26 -10.18 -3.35 7.57
CA LEU A 26 -9.21 -2.72 6.69
C LEU A 26 -9.31 -1.20 6.84
N THR A 27 -8.37 -0.58 7.53
CA THR A 27 -8.29 0.89 7.61
C THR A 27 -7.55 1.43 6.38
N GLY A 28 -7.99 2.57 5.84
CA GLY A 28 -7.46 3.07 4.56
C GLY A 28 -7.85 2.19 3.38
N GLY A 29 -8.94 1.41 3.53
CA GLY A 29 -9.36 0.42 2.54
C GLY A 29 -10.05 1.00 1.31
N ALA A 30 -10.35 2.31 1.25
CA ALA A 30 -10.78 3.01 0.05
C ALA A 30 -9.60 3.69 -0.70
N GLY A 31 -8.37 3.59 -0.15
CA GLY A 31 -7.13 3.99 -0.81
C GLY A 31 -6.68 2.98 -1.86
N PHE A 32 -5.54 3.24 -2.49
CA PHE A 32 -5.02 2.44 -3.60
C PHE A 32 -4.81 0.96 -3.24
N ILE A 33 -3.84 0.63 -2.38
CA ILE A 33 -3.51 -0.76 -2.05
C ILE A 33 -4.63 -1.41 -1.25
N GLY A 34 -5.20 -0.69 -0.27
CA GLY A 34 -6.26 -1.20 0.61
C GLY A 34 -7.49 -1.66 -0.15
N SER A 35 -7.89 -0.95 -1.22
CA SER A 35 -9.07 -1.32 -2.03
C SER A 35 -8.85 -2.61 -2.85
N HIS A 36 -7.65 -2.83 -3.36
CA HIS A 36 -7.31 -4.08 -4.06
C HIS A 36 -7.29 -5.27 -3.09
N VAL A 37 -6.73 -5.09 -1.89
CA VAL A 37 -6.75 -6.12 -0.84
C VAL A 37 -8.19 -6.41 -0.38
N ALA A 38 -8.99 -5.37 -0.11
CA ALA A 38 -10.41 -5.53 0.24
C ALA A 38 -11.18 -6.29 -0.84
N THR A 39 -10.96 -5.93 -2.11
CA THR A 39 -11.59 -6.59 -3.26
C THR A 39 -11.18 -8.06 -3.34
N LEU A 40 -9.89 -8.36 -3.24
CA LEU A 40 -9.39 -9.72 -3.27
C LEU A 40 -9.99 -10.56 -2.13
N LEU A 41 -9.95 -10.06 -0.90
CA LEU A 41 -10.45 -10.81 0.26
C LEU A 41 -11.96 -11.02 0.22
N ALA A 42 -12.75 -9.98 -0.12
CA ALA A 42 -14.20 -10.07 -0.17
C ALA A 42 -14.71 -11.03 -1.27
N THR A 43 -14.01 -11.08 -2.42
CA THR A 43 -14.43 -11.92 -3.54
C THR A 43 -13.89 -13.34 -3.46
N THR A 44 -12.67 -13.53 -2.95
CA THR A 44 -12.04 -14.86 -2.84
C THR A 44 -12.59 -15.64 -1.65
N TYR A 45 -12.95 -14.96 -0.55
CA TYR A 45 -13.41 -15.57 0.69
C TYR A 45 -14.82 -15.07 1.07
N PRO A 46 -15.90 -15.53 0.43
CA PRO A 46 -17.27 -15.03 0.69
C PRO A 46 -17.76 -15.19 2.13
N ARG A 47 -17.09 -16.03 2.92
CA ARG A 47 -17.38 -16.22 4.35
C ARG A 47 -16.69 -15.22 5.26
N TYR A 48 -15.76 -14.42 4.74
CA TYR A 48 -15.14 -13.33 5.48
C TYR A 48 -16.09 -12.14 5.53
N HIS A 49 -16.11 -11.46 6.66
CA HIS A 49 -16.76 -10.17 6.78
C HIS A 49 -15.69 -9.07 6.72
N VAL A 50 -15.73 -8.27 5.67
CA VAL A 50 -14.75 -7.23 5.39
C VAL A 50 -15.32 -5.87 5.73
N VAL A 51 -14.83 -5.26 6.79
CA VAL A 51 -15.18 -3.90 7.20
C VAL A 51 -14.08 -2.94 6.74
N VAL A 52 -14.45 -1.97 5.93
CA VAL A 52 -13.54 -0.92 5.43
C VAL A 52 -13.80 0.37 6.19
N VAL A 53 -12.78 0.90 6.86
CA VAL A 53 -12.79 2.24 7.46
C VAL A 53 -11.87 3.15 6.68
N ASP A 54 -12.40 4.28 6.17
CA ASP A 54 -11.62 5.27 5.43
C ASP A 54 -12.20 6.67 5.65
N LYS A 55 -11.35 7.67 5.87
CA LYS A 55 -11.79 9.05 6.03
C LYS A 55 -12.18 9.72 4.71
N LEU A 56 -11.83 9.09 3.57
CA LEU A 56 -11.97 9.61 2.21
C LEU A 56 -11.19 10.90 2.02
N ASP A 57 -9.89 10.81 2.31
CA ASP A 57 -8.94 11.88 2.04
C ASP A 57 -8.74 12.08 0.52
N TYR A 58 -8.05 13.15 0.13
CA TYR A 58 -7.81 13.56 -1.26
C TYR A 58 -7.38 12.43 -2.21
N CYS A 59 -6.63 11.44 -1.72
CA CYS A 59 -6.09 10.32 -2.51
C CYS A 59 -6.92 9.03 -2.44
N SER A 60 -7.99 8.98 -1.63
CA SER A 60 -8.88 7.84 -1.53
C SER A 60 -10.24 8.08 -2.19
N SER A 61 -10.96 7.01 -2.55
CA SER A 61 -12.25 7.13 -3.20
C SER A 61 -13.13 5.91 -2.97
N LYS A 62 -14.42 6.12 -2.65
CA LYS A 62 -15.42 5.03 -2.65
C LYS A 62 -15.52 4.32 -4.00
N LYS A 63 -15.16 5.00 -5.10
CA LYS A 63 -15.13 4.43 -6.44
C LYS A 63 -14.15 3.27 -6.55
N ASN A 64 -13.07 3.27 -5.76
CA ASN A 64 -12.13 2.15 -5.69
C ASN A 64 -12.77 0.86 -5.15
N LEU A 65 -13.89 0.98 -4.44
CA LEU A 65 -14.63 -0.15 -3.87
C LEU A 65 -15.89 -0.53 -4.68
N GLU A 66 -16.13 0.09 -5.86
CA GLU A 66 -17.38 -0.08 -6.61
C GLU A 66 -17.73 -1.54 -6.90
N ARG A 67 -16.73 -2.41 -7.06
CA ARG A 67 -16.91 -3.84 -7.34
C ARG A 67 -17.40 -4.65 -6.15
N ILE A 68 -17.21 -4.17 -4.94
CA ILE A 68 -17.47 -4.94 -3.71
C ILE A 68 -18.40 -4.24 -2.72
N ILE A 69 -18.62 -2.92 -2.84
CA ILE A 69 -19.35 -2.14 -1.83
C ILE A 69 -20.81 -2.59 -1.63
N SER A 70 -21.40 -3.27 -2.62
CA SER A 70 -22.73 -3.85 -2.56
C SER A 70 -22.77 -5.32 -2.14
N LEU A 71 -21.64 -5.96 -1.90
CA LEU A 71 -21.59 -7.34 -1.46
C LEU A 71 -22.08 -7.48 -0.03
N PRO A 72 -22.83 -8.54 0.31
CA PRO A 72 -23.41 -8.72 1.65
C PRO A 72 -22.38 -8.94 2.75
N ASN A 73 -21.15 -9.29 2.38
CA ASN A 73 -20.03 -9.51 3.30
C ASN A 73 -19.08 -8.30 3.39
N VAL A 74 -19.48 -7.13 2.87
CA VAL A 74 -18.69 -5.89 2.92
C VAL A 74 -19.46 -4.79 3.62
N THR A 75 -18.83 -4.13 4.59
CA THR A 75 -19.34 -2.93 5.27
C THR A 75 -18.36 -1.79 5.06
N PHE A 76 -18.86 -0.61 4.66
CA PHE A 76 -18.06 0.60 4.56
C PHE A 76 -18.45 1.60 5.65
N VAL A 77 -17.47 2.08 6.39
CA VAL A 77 -17.63 3.11 7.43
C VAL A 77 -16.73 4.30 7.06
N LYS A 78 -17.34 5.47 6.83
CA LYS A 78 -16.56 6.71 6.70
C LYS A 78 -16.07 7.15 8.07
N GLY A 79 -14.75 7.25 8.26
CA GLY A 79 -14.19 7.65 9.53
C GLY A 79 -12.67 7.73 9.55
N ASP A 80 -12.15 8.50 10.49
CA ASP A 80 -10.72 8.70 10.72
C ASP A 80 -10.23 7.72 11.79
N VAL A 81 -9.13 7.03 11.52
CA VAL A 81 -8.49 6.09 12.46
C VAL A 81 -7.97 6.77 13.74
N ARG A 82 -7.77 8.08 13.70
CA ARG A 82 -7.42 8.88 14.89
C ARG A 82 -8.56 8.99 15.90
N SER A 83 -9.80 8.77 15.47
CA SER A 83 -10.96 8.76 16.37
C SER A 83 -11.00 7.44 17.14
N PHE A 84 -10.42 7.47 18.34
CA PHE A 84 -10.38 6.31 19.24
C PHE A 84 -11.78 5.72 19.50
N ASP A 85 -12.77 6.57 19.73
CA ASP A 85 -14.14 6.14 20.00
C ASP A 85 -14.77 5.43 18.79
N LEU A 86 -14.58 5.98 17.58
CA LEU A 86 -15.07 5.37 16.35
C LEU A 86 -14.45 3.99 16.12
N VAL A 87 -13.12 3.89 16.18
CA VAL A 87 -12.46 2.61 15.90
C VAL A 87 -12.78 1.58 16.97
N THR A 88 -12.91 1.99 18.25
CA THR A 88 -13.37 1.12 19.35
C THR A 88 -14.79 0.63 19.10
N TYR A 89 -15.69 1.52 18.69
CA TYR A 89 -17.07 1.15 18.33
C TYR A 89 -17.09 0.13 17.19
N VAL A 90 -16.36 0.37 16.10
CA VAL A 90 -16.30 -0.55 14.95
C VAL A 90 -15.73 -1.91 15.34
N LEU A 91 -14.64 -1.96 16.11
CA LEU A 91 -14.03 -3.21 16.56
C LEU A 91 -15.04 -4.07 17.34
N ASN A 92 -15.80 -3.46 18.23
CA ASN A 92 -16.76 -4.18 19.07
C ASN A 92 -18.07 -4.51 18.32
N SER A 93 -18.70 -3.53 17.65
CA SER A 93 -19.98 -3.74 16.95
C SER A 93 -19.87 -4.76 15.81
N GLU A 94 -18.76 -4.72 15.07
CA GLU A 94 -18.48 -5.65 13.99
C GLU A 94 -17.75 -6.91 14.43
N LYS A 95 -17.41 -7.05 15.72
CA LYS A 95 -16.72 -8.20 16.33
C LYS A 95 -15.46 -8.56 15.56
N ILE A 96 -14.64 -7.56 15.29
CA ILE A 96 -13.41 -7.70 14.49
C ILE A 96 -12.39 -8.57 15.21
N ASP A 97 -11.83 -9.54 14.52
CA ASP A 97 -10.76 -10.41 15.02
C ASP A 97 -9.42 -10.27 14.25
N VAL A 98 -9.45 -9.60 13.09
CA VAL A 98 -8.25 -9.30 12.29
C VAL A 98 -8.25 -7.83 11.89
N VAL A 99 -7.15 -7.14 12.07
CA VAL A 99 -6.96 -5.75 11.63
C VAL A 99 -5.84 -5.71 10.59
N MET A 100 -6.11 -5.08 9.44
CA MET A 100 -5.12 -4.76 8.42
C MET A 100 -5.04 -3.23 8.27
N HIS A 101 -3.95 -2.64 8.72
CA HIS A 101 -3.80 -1.20 8.85
C HIS A 101 -3.07 -0.60 7.65
N PHE A 102 -3.85 -0.15 6.63
CA PHE A 102 -3.34 0.55 5.44
C PHE A 102 -3.43 2.07 5.54
N ALA A 103 -4.23 2.61 6.46
CA ALA A 103 -4.42 4.06 6.58
C ALA A 103 -3.09 4.77 6.88
N ALA A 104 -2.64 5.61 5.97
CA ALA A 104 -1.44 6.42 6.09
C ALA A 104 -1.44 7.57 5.08
N GLN A 105 -0.79 8.67 5.42
CA GLN A 105 -0.28 9.64 4.46
C GLN A 105 1.02 9.08 3.87
N SER A 106 1.15 9.01 2.53
CA SER A 106 2.22 8.26 1.88
C SER A 106 2.97 9.01 0.77
N HIS A 107 2.68 10.28 0.54
CA HIS A 107 3.37 11.07 -0.48
C HIS A 107 4.56 11.82 0.11
N VAL A 108 5.77 11.38 -0.21
CA VAL A 108 7.02 11.90 0.39
C VAL A 108 7.15 13.42 0.20
N ASP A 109 6.85 13.95 -1.02
CA ASP A 109 6.97 15.38 -1.28
C ASP A 109 6.06 16.21 -0.37
N ASN A 110 4.85 15.75 -0.11
CA ASN A 110 3.94 16.41 0.83
C ASN A 110 4.47 16.37 2.27
N SER A 111 5.27 15.35 2.63
CA SER A 111 5.83 15.25 3.98
C SER A 111 6.87 16.35 4.28
N PHE A 112 7.53 16.90 3.25
CA PHE A 112 8.43 18.04 3.42
C PHE A 112 7.66 19.36 3.67
N GLY A 113 6.44 19.48 3.11
CA GLY A 113 5.61 20.67 3.28
C GLY A 113 4.75 20.66 4.55
N ASN A 114 4.29 19.49 5.00
CA ASN A 114 3.40 19.33 6.16
C ASN A 114 3.72 18.06 6.96
N SER A 115 4.92 17.98 7.51
CA SER A 115 5.39 16.82 8.28
C SER A 115 4.54 16.50 9.52
N TYR A 116 3.94 17.53 10.12
CA TYR A 116 3.11 17.36 11.31
C TYR A 116 1.85 16.54 11.04
N GLU A 117 1.19 16.75 9.90
CA GLU A 117 0.02 15.94 9.52
C GLU A 117 0.41 14.47 9.26
N PHE A 118 1.62 14.21 8.76
CA PHE A 118 2.14 12.83 8.67
C PHE A 118 2.29 12.18 10.04
N THR A 119 2.79 12.92 11.06
CA THR A 119 2.87 12.42 12.43
C THR A 119 1.48 12.10 12.97
N ARG A 120 0.51 13.01 12.81
CA ARG A 120 -0.86 12.79 13.26
C ARG A 120 -1.52 11.58 12.59
N ASN A 121 -1.40 11.44 11.28
CA ASN A 121 -2.05 10.33 10.56
C ASN A 121 -1.33 9.00 10.80
N ASN A 122 0.00 8.96 10.61
CA ASN A 122 0.74 7.71 10.57
C ASN A 122 1.10 7.21 11.97
N PHE A 123 1.47 8.11 12.88
CA PHE A 123 1.89 7.73 14.23
C PHE A 123 0.72 7.74 15.23
N GLU A 124 0.04 8.88 15.41
CA GLU A 124 -1.10 8.97 16.34
C GLU A 124 -2.27 8.08 15.90
N GLY A 125 -2.57 8.02 14.59
CA GLY A 125 -3.61 7.12 14.05
C GLY A 125 -3.31 5.66 14.32
N THR A 126 -2.05 5.22 14.14
CA THR A 126 -1.62 3.87 14.51
C THR A 126 -1.77 3.64 16.01
N HIS A 127 -1.36 4.61 16.85
CA HIS A 127 -1.46 4.50 18.30
C HIS A 127 -2.93 4.38 18.77
N ALA A 128 -3.80 5.22 18.26
CA ALA A 128 -5.24 5.16 18.58
C ALA A 128 -5.84 3.80 18.23
N LEU A 129 -5.50 3.25 17.05
CA LEU A 129 -5.98 1.95 16.61
C LEU A 129 -5.41 0.79 17.47
N LEU A 130 -4.14 0.83 17.82
CA LEU A 130 -3.51 -0.15 18.72
C LEU A 130 -4.17 -0.16 20.10
N GLU A 131 -4.41 1.02 20.65
CA GLU A 131 -5.06 1.16 21.95
C GLU A 131 -6.52 0.68 21.92
N ALA A 132 -7.24 0.95 20.82
CA ALA A 132 -8.58 0.42 20.61
C ALA A 132 -8.57 -1.13 20.51
N CYS A 133 -7.62 -1.71 19.80
CA CYS A 133 -7.44 -3.16 19.72
C CYS A 133 -7.16 -3.79 21.10
N ARG A 134 -6.32 -3.14 21.91
CA ARG A 134 -6.01 -3.59 23.27
C ARG A 134 -7.23 -3.58 24.19
N ARG A 135 -8.14 -2.61 23.99
CA ARG A 135 -9.34 -2.43 24.80
C ARG A 135 -10.59 -3.08 24.23
N ALA A 136 -10.52 -3.74 23.07
CA ALA A 136 -11.65 -4.45 22.50
C ALA A 136 -12.17 -5.53 23.45
N THR A 137 -13.50 -5.54 23.70
CA THR A 137 -14.14 -6.42 24.68
C THR A 137 -14.93 -7.57 24.05
N GLU A 138 -15.46 -7.35 22.84
CA GLU A 138 -16.34 -8.30 22.16
C GLU A 138 -15.58 -9.43 21.46
N THR A 139 -14.33 -9.15 21.06
CA THR A 139 -13.46 -10.14 20.40
C THR A 139 -11.99 -9.88 20.73
N LYS A 140 -11.22 -10.96 20.91
CA LYS A 140 -9.76 -10.83 20.99
C LYS A 140 -9.18 -10.71 19.57
N ILE A 141 -8.37 -9.68 19.34
CA ILE A 141 -7.64 -9.52 18.08
C ILE A 141 -6.66 -10.70 17.91
N LYS A 142 -6.78 -11.42 16.81
CA LYS A 142 -5.96 -12.57 16.44
C LYS A 142 -4.76 -12.19 15.59
N THR A 143 -4.87 -11.10 14.82
CA THR A 143 -3.80 -10.57 13.99
C THR A 143 -3.98 -9.08 13.79
N PHE A 144 -2.93 -8.32 14.06
CA PHE A 144 -2.79 -6.91 13.70
C PHE A 144 -1.70 -6.80 12.63
N LEU A 145 -2.09 -6.68 11.36
CA LEU A 145 -1.15 -6.53 10.25
C LEU A 145 -0.93 -5.03 9.99
N HIS A 146 0.28 -4.55 10.30
CA HIS A 146 0.71 -3.17 10.04
C HIS A 146 1.41 -3.05 8.70
N VAL A 147 0.92 -2.17 7.84
CA VAL A 147 1.53 -1.90 6.53
C VAL A 147 2.53 -0.76 6.66
N SER A 148 3.80 -1.07 6.49
CA SER A 148 4.91 -0.13 6.48
C SER A 148 5.53 -0.01 5.08
N THR A 149 6.73 0.53 4.98
CA THR A 149 7.43 0.84 3.74
C THR A 149 8.90 0.41 3.83
N ASP A 150 9.53 0.13 2.70
CA ASP A 150 10.97 -0.09 2.59
C ASP A 150 11.80 1.17 2.91
N GLU A 151 11.21 2.35 2.80
CA GLU A 151 11.87 3.61 3.13
C GLU A 151 12.31 3.72 4.60
N VAL A 152 11.75 2.90 5.50
CA VAL A 152 12.18 2.86 6.91
C VAL A 152 13.62 2.37 7.08
N TYR A 153 14.13 1.62 6.10
CA TYR A 153 15.53 1.17 6.08
C TYR A 153 16.51 2.29 5.75
N GLY A 154 16.04 3.35 5.06
CA GLY A 154 16.89 4.37 4.46
C GLY A 154 17.51 3.93 3.14
N GLU A 155 18.37 4.78 2.60
CA GLU A 155 19.06 4.52 1.32
C GLU A 155 20.05 3.37 1.45
N ASN A 156 20.05 2.45 0.48
CA ASN A 156 21.05 1.41 0.36
C ASN A 156 21.49 1.23 -1.10
N LEU A 157 22.74 1.62 -1.38
CA LEU A 157 23.27 1.63 -2.75
C LEU A 157 23.85 0.27 -3.19
N ASN A 158 24.30 -0.56 -2.26
CA ASN A 158 25.12 -1.73 -2.56
C ASN A 158 24.39 -3.05 -2.33
N ASP A 159 23.61 -3.17 -1.26
CA ASP A 159 23.02 -4.41 -0.79
C ASP A 159 21.50 -4.37 -0.76
N SER A 160 20.86 -5.52 -0.50
CA SER A 160 19.44 -5.61 -0.19
C SER A 160 19.23 -5.56 1.32
N ASN A 161 18.19 -4.83 1.76
CA ASN A 161 17.80 -4.81 3.17
C ASN A 161 17.00 -6.07 3.52
N THR A 162 17.34 -6.73 4.61
CA THR A 162 16.61 -7.87 5.17
C THR A 162 15.84 -7.46 6.41
N GLU A 163 14.83 -8.24 6.79
CA GLU A 163 13.97 -7.93 7.93
C GLU A 163 14.69 -8.00 9.28
N HIS A 164 15.80 -8.73 9.37
CA HIS A 164 16.49 -9.03 10.62
C HIS A 164 17.76 -8.22 10.85
N GLU A 165 18.44 -7.85 9.79
CA GLU A 165 19.81 -7.31 9.85
C GLU A 165 19.83 -5.79 9.74
N SER A 166 18.79 -5.19 9.17
CA SER A 166 18.83 -3.77 8.86
C SER A 166 18.33 -2.91 10.00
N LEU A 167 19.17 -2.00 10.46
CA LEU A 167 18.78 -0.90 11.33
C LEU A 167 17.84 0.04 10.56
N LEU A 168 16.83 0.59 11.22
CA LEU A 168 15.97 1.59 10.62
C LEU A 168 16.65 2.96 10.64
N THR A 169 16.88 3.51 9.45
CA THR A 169 17.56 4.81 9.24
C THR A 169 16.76 5.69 8.27
N PRO A 170 15.50 6.03 8.61
CA PRO A 170 14.62 6.78 7.72
C PRO A 170 15.22 8.14 7.36
N THR A 171 15.15 8.53 6.09
CA THR A 171 15.80 9.73 5.52
C THR A 171 14.83 10.89 5.28
N ASN A 172 13.53 10.67 5.42
CA ASN A 172 12.50 11.68 5.20
C ASN A 172 11.40 11.62 6.28
N PRO A 173 10.59 12.70 6.46
CA PRO A 173 9.57 12.74 7.51
C PRO A 173 8.51 11.62 7.40
N TYR A 174 8.09 11.24 6.18
CA TYR A 174 7.18 10.12 5.98
C TYR A 174 7.76 8.81 6.52
N ALA A 175 8.96 8.45 6.08
CA ALA A 175 9.63 7.23 6.52
C ALA A 175 9.86 7.22 8.04
N ALA A 176 10.21 8.37 8.65
CA ALA A 176 10.36 8.50 10.09
C ALA A 176 9.06 8.23 10.84
N THR A 177 7.91 8.73 10.34
CA THR A 177 6.61 8.44 10.98
C THR A 177 6.21 6.97 10.86
N LYS A 178 6.55 6.31 9.76
CA LYS A 178 6.32 4.87 9.57
C LYS A 178 7.21 4.03 10.47
N ALA A 179 8.50 4.36 10.59
CA ALA A 179 9.41 3.70 11.52
C ALA A 179 8.95 3.85 12.98
N GLY A 180 8.53 5.05 13.39
CA GLY A 180 7.97 5.28 14.71
C GLY A 180 6.70 4.45 14.98
N ALA A 181 5.81 4.34 13.99
CA ALA A 181 4.62 3.50 14.08
C ALA A 181 4.96 2.02 14.24
N GLU A 182 5.97 1.50 13.52
CA GLU A 182 6.46 0.12 13.73
C GLU A 182 6.95 -0.11 15.17
N MET A 183 7.69 0.86 15.74
CA MET A 183 8.16 0.76 17.12
C MET A 183 6.99 0.65 18.11
N LEU A 184 5.89 1.39 17.90
CA LEU A 184 4.67 1.26 18.69
C LEU A 184 4.06 -0.13 18.54
N VAL A 185 3.90 -0.63 17.32
CA VAL A 185 3.35 -1.98 17.06
C VAL A 185 4.15 -3.04 17.80
N MET A 186 5.49 -3.00 17.70
CA MET A 186 6.37 -3.95 18.40
C MET A 186 6.28 -3.81 19.93
N ALA A 187 6.16 -2.59 20.44
CA ALA A 187 6.00 -2.34 21.88
C ALA A 187 4.67 -2.92 22.39
N TYR A 188 3.57 -2.77 21.64
CA TYR A 188 2.28 -3.37 21.98
C TYR A 188 2.31 -4.90 21.92
N GLY A 189 3.05 -5.46 20.96
CA GLY A 189 3.29 -6.90 20.90
C GLY A 189 4.00 -7.43 22.15
N ARG A 190 5.05 -6.74 22.59
CA ARG A 190 5.84 -7.13 23.76
C ARG A 190 5.13 -6.88 25.09
N SER A 191 4.48 -5.72 25.24
CA SER A 191 3.92 -5.29 26.53
C SER A 191 2.51 -5.79 26.78
N TYR A 192 1.73 -6.02 25.71
CA TYR A 192 0.31 -6.40 25.81
C TYR A 192 -0.03 -7.68 25.05
N GLU A 193 0.96 -8.40 24.56
CA GLU A 193 0.80 -9.65 23.81
C GLU A 193 -0.14 -9.49 22.59
N LEU A 194 -0.18 -8.28 21.99
CA LEU A 194 -0.94 -8.06 20.75
C LEU A 194 -0.29 -8.84 19.60
N PRO A 195 -0.98 -9.80 18.97
CA PRO A 195 -0.40 -10.59 17.89
C PRO A 195 -0.28 -9.73 16.63
N PHE A 196 0.92 -9.25 16.32
CA PHE A 196 1.18 -8.38 15.19
C PHE A 196 1.96 -9.07 14.07
N ILE A 197 1.81 -8.54 12.87
CA ILE A 197 2.68 -8.76 11.70
C ILE A 197 2.98 -7.39 11.11
N ILE A 198 4.23 -7.13 10.72
CA ILE A 198 4.62 -5.92 10.00
C ILE A 198 5.00 -6.29 8.58
N THR A 199 4.60 -5.48 7.62
CA THR A 199 5.05 -5.61 6.22
C THR A 199 5.77 -4.34 5.79
N ARG A 200 6.89 -4.48 5.05
CA ARG A 200 7.63 -3.37 4.45
C ARG A 200 7.59 -3.54 2.94
N GLY A 201 6.95 -2.60 2.25
CA GLY A 201 6.67 -2.72 0.82
C GLY A 201 7.50 -1.79 -0.04
N ASN A 202 7.88 -2.26 -1.25
CA ASN A 202 8.42 -1.42 -2.34
C ASN A 202 7.33 -0.54 -2.96
N ASN A 203 7.72 0.23 -4.01
CA ASN A 203 6.78 1.03 -4.77
C ASN A 203 5.77 0.13 -5.50
N VAL A 204 4.51 0.27 -5.10
CA VAL A 204 3.39 -0.40 -5.77
C VAL A 204 2.82 0.52 -6.85
N TYR A 205 2.43 -0.06 -8.01
CA TYR A 205 1.78 0.67 -9.09
C TYR A 205 0.59 -0.11 -9.64
N GLY A 206 -0.34 0.58 -10.29
CA GLY A 206 -1.52 -0.06 -10.89
C GLY A 206 -2.75 0.84 -10.94
N PRO A 207 -3.90 0.30 -11.38
CA PRO A 207 -5.20 0.96 -11.33
C PRO A 207 -5.55 1.49 -9.94
N ASN A 208 -6.31 2.59 -9.86
CA ASN A 208 -6.73 3.26 -8.62
C ASN A 208 -5.62 4.00 -7.85
N GLN A 209 -4.38 4.06 -8.36
CA GLN A 209 -3.32 4.84 -7.73
C GLN A 209 -3.54 6.34 -7.94
N TYR A 210 -3.42 7.15 -6.88
CA TYR A 210 -3.62 8.60 -7.00
C TYR A 210 -2.53 9.24 -7.89
N PRO A 211 -2.89 10.21 -8.76
CA PRO A 211 -2.02 10.78 -9.80
C PRO A 211 -0.80 11.59 -9.32
N GLU A 212 -0.58 11.73 -8.03
CA GLU A 212 0.67 12.29 -7.49
C GLU A 212 1.89 11.38 -7.71
N LYS A 213 1.67 10.08 -7.90
CA LYS A 213 2.73 9.09 -8.11
C LYS A 213 3.19 9.06 -9.57
N ALA A 214 4.46 8.72 -9.79
CA ALA A 214 5.14 8.85 -11.09
C ALA A 214 4.38 8.18 -12.26
N ILE A 215 4.04 6.90 -12.15
CA ILE A 215 3.42 6.15 -13.26
C ILE A 215 2.07 6.74 -13.68
N PRO A 216 1.08 6.95 -12.78
CA PRO A 216 -0.17 7.59 -13.15
C PRO A 216 0.01 9.02 -13.70
N LYS A 217 0.88 9.82 -13.05
CA LYS A 217 1.20 11.18 -13.51
C LYS A 217 1.74 11.17 -14.95
N PHE A 218 2.71 10.31 -15.24
CA PHE A 218 3.31 10.18 -16.56
C PHE A 218 2.31 9.73 -17.61
N ALA A 219 1.46 8.74 -17.29
CA ALA A 219 0.42 8.25 -18.17
C ALA A 219 -0.57 9.35 -18.56
N ILE A 220 -1.03 10.15 -17.59
CA ILE A 220 -1.98 11.23 -17.81
C ILE A 220 -1.35 12.35 -18.65
N LEU A 221 -0.17 12.85 -18.25
CA LEU A 221 0.50 13.94 -18.95
C LEU A 221 0.84 13.57 -20.40
N ALA A 222 1.47 12.40 -20.61
CA ALA A 222 1.83 11.96 -21.96
C ALA A 222 0.59 11.74 -22.85
N SER A 223 -0.52 11.22 -22.31
CA SER A 223 -1.76 11.03 -23.07
C SER A 223 -2.37 12.34 -23.55
N ARG A 224 -2.19 13.42 -22.77
CA ARG A 224 -2.65 14.78 -23.09
C ARG A 224 -1.69 15.54 -24.03
N GLY A 225 -0.51 14.98 -24.32
CA GLY A 225 0.54 15.68 -25.06
C GLY A 225 1.29 16.71 -24.21
N GLU A 226 1.16 16.64 -22.89
CA GLU A 226 1.86 17.49 -21.94
C GLU A 226 3.23 16.88 -21.58
N LYS A 227 4.16 17.73 -21.09
CA LYS A 227 5.50 17.30 -20.72
C LYS A 227 5.51 16.50 -19.43
N ILE A 228 6.21 15.36 -19.43
CA ILE A 228 6.56 14.62 -18.23
C ILE A 228 7.74 15.31 -17.55
N ALA A 229 7.52 15.86 -16.35
CA ALA A 229 8.58 16.45 -15.55
C ALA A 229 9.39 15.39 -14.81
N ILE A 230 10.67 15.27 -15.10
CA ILE A 230 11.63 14.39 -14.43
C ILE A 230 12.49 15.23 -13.49
N HIS A 231 12.48 14.91 -12.20
CA HIS A 231 13.27 15.59 -11.19
C HIS A 231 14.75 15.17 -11.33
N GLY A 232 15.66 16.16 -11.36
CA GLY A 232 17.09 15.93 -11.48
C GLY A 232 17.47 15.17 -12.76
N ASP A 233 18.35 14.19 -12.65
CA ASP A 233 18.84 13.33 -13.74
C ASP A 233 17.88 12.17 -14.10
N GLY A 234 16.90 11.89 -13.26
CA GLY A 234 15.96 10.78 -13.42
C GLY A 234 16.57 9.40 -13.20
N LEU A 235 17.80 9.31 -12.67
CA LEU A 235 18.52 8.05 -12.46
C LEU A 235 18.20 7.38 -11.11
N ALA A 236 17.41 8.02 -10.25
CA ALA A 236 16.94 7.39 -9.03
C ALA A 236 16.18 6.10 -9.39
N THR A 237 16.58 5.00 -8.73
CA THR A 237 16.09 3.64 -9.02
C THR A 237 15.10 3.20 -7.97
N ARG A 238 14.02 2.58 -8.40
CA ARG A 238 12.98 2.00 -7.54
C ARG A 238 12.63 0.59 -7.99
N SER A 239 12.30 -0.27 -7.04
CA SER A 239 11.67 -1.55 -7.36
C SER A 239 10.16 -1.34 -7.48
N TYR A 240 9.57 -1.86 -8.56
CA TYR A 240 8.15 -1.71 -8.85
C TYR A 240 7.41 -3.04 -8.78
N MET A 241 6.26 -3.05 -8.09
CA MET A 241 5.37 -4.21 -8.00
C MET A 241 3.97 -3.82 -8.43
N HIS A 242 3.34 -4.62 -9.29
CA HIS A 242 1.94 -4.41 -9.66
C HIS A 242 1.03 -4.64 -8.44
N VAL A 243 -0.02 -3.82 -8.29
CA VAL A 243 -0.91 -3.85 -7.13
C VAL A 243 -1.60 -5.19 -6.92
N ASP A 244 -1.88 -5.95 -7.97
CA ASP A 244 -2.46 -7.30 -7.85
C ASP A 244 -1.47 -8.29 -7.21
N ASP A 245 -0.17 -8.13 -7.46
CA ASP A 245 0.87 -8.93 -6.80
C ASP A 245 1.04 -8.51 -5.35
N ALA A 246 0.97 -7.22 -5.06
CA ALA A 246 0.97 -6.69 -3.71
C ALA A 246 -0.26 -7.21 -2.92
N ALA A 247 -1.46 -7.16 -3.49
CA ALA A 247 -2.68 -7.68 -2.86
C ALA A 247 -2.56 -9.17 -2.53
N ARG A 248 -1.99 -9.98 -3.45
CA ARG A 248 -1.70 -11.39 -3.20
C ARG A 248 -0.62 -11.62 -2.13
N ALA A 249 0.35 -10.71 -2.02
CA ALA A 249 1.34 -10.78 -0.95
C ALA A 249 0.70 -10.59 0.42
N PHE A 250 -0.18 -9.59 0.55
CA PHE A 250 -0.96 -9.38 1.78
C PHE A 250 -1.87 -10.57 2.10
N ASP A 251 -2.49 -11.19 1.12
CA ASP A 251 -3.30 -12.41 1.29
C ASP A 251 -2.45 -13.58 1.82
N VAL A 252 -1.27 -13.81 1.24
CA VAL A 252 -0.33 -14.85 1.70
C VAL A 252 0.17 -14.57 3.12
N VAL A 253 0.57 -13.33 3.42
CA VAL A 253 1.03 -12.94 4.76
C VAL A 253 -0.09 -13.08 5.80
N LEU A 254 -1.33 -12.72 5.46
CA LEU A 254 -2.47 -12.87 6.35
C LEU A 254 -2.71 -14.34 6.75
N HIS A 255 -2.57 -15.28 5.80
CA HIS A 255 -2.93 -16.67 6.00
C HIS A 255 -1.78 -17.58 6.42
N ALA A 256 -0.55 -17.25 6.06
CA ALA A 256 0.65 -18.06 6.28
C ALA A 256 1.75 -17.35 7.06
N GLY A 257 1.62 -16.05 7.30
CA GLY A 257 2.57 -15.29 8.10
C GLY A 257 2.49 -15.63 9.58
N GLU A 258 3.63 -15.62 10.23
CA GLU A 258 3.75 -15.85 11.68
C GLU A 258 3.63 -14.52 12.43
N THR A 259 2.98 -14.55 13.59
CA THR A 259 2.89 -13.39 14.48
C THR A 259 4.25 -12.98 15.01
N SER A 260 4.40 -11.70 15.34
CA SER A 260 5.66 -11.07 15.78
C SER A 260 6.77 -11.11 14.72
N GLN A 261 6.39 -11.26 13.45
CA GLN A 261 7.31 -11.28 12.33
C GLN A 261 7.15 -10.04 11.43
N ILE A 262 8.24 -9.72 10.73
CA ILE A 262 8.29 -8.71 9.68
C ILE A 262 8.44 -9.43 8.34
N TYR A 263 7.77 -8.94 7.29
CA TYR A 263 7.87 -9.47 5.92
C TYR A 263 8.11 -8.35 4.93
N ASN A 264 9.21 -8.41 4.20
CA ASN A 264 9.45 -7.55 3.05
C ASN A 264 8.56 -7.98 1.87
N ILE A 265 7.81 -7.03 1.32
CA ILE A 265 6.96 -7.21 0.13
C ILE A 265 7.61 -6.46 -1.02
N GLY A 266 8.53 -7.10 -1.72
CA GLY A 266 9.35 -6.48 -2.75
C GLY A 266 9.37 -7.25 -4.06
N SER A 267 9.67 -6.52 -5.13
CA SER A 267 9.95 -7.02 -6.47
C SER A 267 11.44 -6.85 -6.78
N ARG A 268 11.97 -7.70 -7.65
CA ARG A 268 13.32 -7.55 -8.23
C ARG A 268 13.34 -6.66 -9.48
N GLU A 269 12.20 -6.16 -9.90
CA GLU A 269 12.03 -5.29 -11.07
C GLU A 269 12.46 -3.85 -10.73
N GLU A 270 13.76 -3.58 -10.81
CA GLU A 270 14.30 -2.22 -10.61
C GLU A 270 14.24 -1.41 -11.91
N ARG A 271 13.80 -0.16 -11.81
CA ARG A 271 13.69 0.80 -12.90
C ARG A 271 14.12 2.18 -12.46
N THR A 272 14.82 2.91 -13.34
CA THR A 272 15.03 4.35 -13.12
C THR A 272 13.75 5.12 -13.46
N VAL A 273 13.55 6.28 -12.83
CA VAL A 273 12.40 7.14 -13.11
C VAL A 273 12.33 7.52 -14.59
N LEU A 274 13.50 7.80 -15.21
CA LEU A 274 13.61 8.10 -16.64
C LEU A 274 13.21 6.91 -17.51
N SER A 275 13.61 5.68 -17.15
CA SER A 275 13.22 4.48 -17.92
C SER A 275 11.71 4.25 -17.86
N VAL A 276 11.07 4.48 -16.69
CA VAL A 276 9.62 4.40 -16.54
C VAL A 276 8.90 5.41 -17.47
N ALA A 277 9.40 6.65 -17.53
CA ALA A 277 8.83 7.66 -18.44
C ALA A 277 8.94 7.25 -19.91
N ARG A 278 10.07 6.68 -20.31
CA ARG A 278 10.30 6.16 -21.67
C ARG A 278 9.37 4.98 -21.99
N ASP A 279 9.19 4.05 -21.06
CA ASP A 279 8.28 2.92 -21.22
C ASP A 279 6.82 3.38 -21.38
N VAL A 280 6.38 4.38 -20.60
CA VAL A 280 5.03 4.99 -20.72
C VAL A 280 4.88 5.67 -22.10
N CYS A 281 5.88 6.44 -22.54
CA CYS A 281 5.88 7.05 -23.88
C CYS A 281 5.75 5.98 -24.97
N GLY A 282 6.50 4.87 -24.86
CA GLY A 282 6.47 3.76 -25.82
C GLY A 282 5.08 3.11 -25.91
N ILE A 283 4.38 2.92 -24.79
CA ILE A 283 3.01 2.38 -24.77
C ILE A 283 2.03 3.33 -25.48
N LEU A 284 2.20 4.65 -25.31
CA LEU A 284 1.33 5.68 -25.89
C LEU A 284 1.74 6.10 -27.31
N GLY A 285 2.79 5.50 -27.89
CA GLY A 285 3.31 5.87 -29.21
C GLY A 285 3.87 7.30 -29.28
N LYS A 286 4.38 7.83 -28.15
CA LYS A 286 4.99 9.16 -28.03
C LYS A 286 6.50 9.07 -28.15
N ASN A 287 7.13 10.10 -28.72
CA ASN A 287 8.58 10.20 -28.70
C ASN A 287 9.05 10.71 -27.31
N PRO A 288 9.90 9.97 -26.58
CA PRO A 288 10.37 10.40 -25.26
C PRO A 288 11.14 11.73 -25.29
N GLU A 289 11.91 11.99 -26.34
CA GLU A 289 12.71 13.24 -26.47
C GLU A 289 11.82 14.48 -26.58
N ASP A 290 10.62 14.31 -27.16
CA ASP A 290 9.64 15.39 -27.28
C ASP A 290 8.71 15.47 -26.06
N THR A 291 8.63 14.42 -25.23
CA THR A 291 7.64 14.33 -24.14
C THR A 291 8.26 14.55 -22.77
N VAL A 292 9.52 14.14 -22.54
CA VAL A 292 10.21 14.28 -21.27
C VAL A 292 10.88 15.65 -21.14
N ALA A 293 10.81 16.25 -19.95
CA ALA A 293 11.53 17.46 -19.59
C ALA A 293 12.14 17.31 -18.20
N HIS A 294 13.40 17.71 -18.03
CA HIS A 294 14.06 17.71 -16.73
C HIS A 294 13.71 18.99 -15.97
N VAL A 295 13.45 18.87 -14.68
CA VAL A 295 13.19 19.98 -13.75
C VAL A 295 14.16 19.89 -12.56
N GLU A 296 14.21 20.95 -11.74
CA GLU A 296 15.00 20.96 -10.51
C GLU A 296 14.67 19.76 -9.63
N ASP A 297 15.71 19.18 -8.99
CA ASP A 297 15.53 18.02 -8.12
C ASP A 297 14.86 18.41 -6.80
N ARG A 298 14.38 17.43 -6.07
CA ARG A 298 13.81 17.56 -4.73
C ARG A 298 14.89 18.02 -3.75
N ALA A 299 14.47 18.57 -2.62
CA ALA A 299 15.36 18.90 -1.52
C ALA A 299 16.16 17.68 -1.03
N PHE A 300 15.56 16.51 -1.10
CA PHE A 300 16.20 15.22 -0.83
C PHE A 300 15.54 14.12 -1.67
N ASN A 301 16.34 13.29 -2.33
CA ASN A 301 15.87 12.22 -3.19
C ASN A 301 16.83 11.01 -3.08
N ASP A 302 16.43 10.01 -2.29
CA ASP A 302 17.19 8.77 -2.17
C ASP A 302 17.38 8.13 -3.54
N ARG A 303 18.58 7.62 -3.80
CA ARG A 303 18.91 7.03 -5.10
C ARG A 303 18.36 5.63 -5.27
N ARG A 304 18.33 4.81 -4.20
CA ARG A 304 17.89 3.42 -4.31
C ARG A 304 17.31 2.89 -3.01
N TYR A 305 16.21 2.13 -3.15
CA TYR A 305 15.65 1.25 -2.12
C TYR A 305 15.55 -0.16 -2.68
N PHE A 306 16.20 -1.12 -2.03
CA PHE A 306 16.15 -2.51 -2.44
C PHE A 306 16.01 -3.42 -1.22
N ILE A 307 14.99 -4.30 -1.25
CA ILE A 307 14.67 -5.20 -0.16
C ILE A 307 14.66 -6.65 -0.62
N ASP A 308 15.13 -7.55 0.25
CA ASP A 308 15.04 -8.98 0.04
C ASP A 308 13.68 -9.50 0.48
N SER A 309 12.99 -10.24 -0.39
CA SER A 309 11.66 -10.82 -0.14
C SER A 309 11.72 -12.35 0.01
N THR A 310 12.89 -12.92 0.29
CA THR A 310 13.08 -14.37 0.41
C THR A 310 12.12 -14.98 1.44
N LYS A 311 11.89 -14.29 2.55
CA LYS A 311 10.94 -14.71 3.59
C LYS A 311 9.50 -14.82 3.07
N LEU A 312 9.04 -13.84 2.29
CA LEU A 312 7.74 -13.89 1.63
C LEU A 312 7.66 -15.00 0.58
N LEU A 313 8.74 -15.19 -0.21
CA LEU A 313 8.82 -16.29 -1.17
C LEU A 313 8.73 -17.66 -0.50
N ALA A 314 9.28 -17.82 0.70
CA ALA A 314 9.20 -19.05 1.49
C ALA A 314 7.76 -19.37 1.91
N LEU A 315 6.89 -18.37 2.13
CA LEU A 315 5.45 -18.56 2.36
C LEU A 315 4.69 -19.02 1.11
N GLY A 316 5.34 -19.11 -0.05
CA GLY A 316 4.73 -19.56 -1.30
C GLY A 316 4.22 -18.45 -2.21
N TRP A 317 4.40 -17.17 -1.85
CA TRP A 317 4.09 -16.06 -2.75
C TRP A 317 5.00 -16.08 -3.98
N ARG A 318 4.45 -15.66 -5.13
CA ARG A 318 5.21 -15.49 -6.39
C ARG A 318 4.63 -14.30 -7.14
N GLN A 319 5.50 -13.47 -7.71
CA GLN A 319 5.10 -12.43 -8.65
C GLN A 319 4.48 -13.07 -9.91
N ARG A 320 3.37 -12.52 -10.40
CA ARG A 320 2.61 -13.03 -11.55
C ARG A 320 2.40 -12.01 -12.65
N VAL A 321 2.55 -10.73 -12.34
CA VAL A 321 2.39 -9.65 -13.31
C VAL A 321 3.78 -9.14 -13.66
N ASP A 322 4.19 -9.36 -14.92
CA ASP A 322 5.41 -8.78 -15.45
C ASP A 322 5.24 -7.28 -15.72
N TRP A 323 6.38 -6.58 -15.80
CA TRP A 323 6.41 -5.13 -15.98
C TRP A 323 5.63 -4.66 -17.21
N THR A 324 5.87 -5.28 -18.36
CA THR A 324 5.30 -4.85 -19.65
C THR A 324 3.78 -4.92 -19.62
N ARG A 325 3.24 -6.03 -19.11
CA ARG A 325 1.80 -6.22 -18.96
C ARG A 325 1.21 -5.27 -17.93
N GLY A 326 1.78 -5.22 -16.73
CA GLY A 326 1.26 -4.40 -15.64
C GLY A 326 1.29 -2.92 -15.96
N LEU A 327 2.37 -2.43 -16.60
CA LEU A 327 2.46 -1.04 -17.02
C LEU A 327 1.41 -0.71 -18.09
N ARG A 328 1.22 -1.57 -19.08
CA ARG A 328 0.20 -1.39 -20.13
C ARG A 328 -1.21 -1.32 -19.53
N GLU A 329 -1.57 -2.25 -18.66
CA GLU A 329 -2.86 -2.28 -17.96
C GLU A 329 -3.07 -0.99 -17.15
N THR A 330 -2.01 -0.50 -16.49
CA THR A 330 -2.04 0.75 -15.72
C THR A 330 -2.23 1.96 -16.61
N VAL A 331 -1.42 2.11 -17.66
CA VAL A 331 -1.54 3.25 -18.60
C VAL A 331 -2.92 3.26 -19.26
N GLU A 332 -3.43 2.12 -19.71
CA GLU A 332 -4.76 2.00 -20.29
C GLU A 332 -5.85 2.45 -19.31
N TRP A 333 -5.76 2.06 -18.05
CA TRP A 333 -6.72 2.45 -17.02
C TRP A 333 -6.77 3.97 -16.85
N PHE A 334 -5.61 4.66 -16.78
CA PHE A 334 -5.55 6.12 -16.59
C PHE A 334 -5.95 6.91 -17.82
N THR A 335 -5.85 6.35 -19.01
CA THR A 335 -6.18 7.03 -20.28
C THR A 335 -7.61 6.79 -20.73
N THR A 336 -8.32 5.79 -20.17
CA THR A 336 -9.69 5.44 -20.58
C THR A 336 -10.76 5.75 -19.53
N ARG A 337 -10.38 6.07 -18.28
CA ARG A 337 -11.32 6.31 -17.20
C ARG A 337 -11.62 7.79 -17.00
N ASP A 338 -12.82 8.10 -16.55
CA ASP A 338 -13.16 9.42 -16.01
C ASP A 338 -12.55 9.58 -14.61
N LEU A 339 -11.37 10.17 -14.57
CA LEU A 339 -10.61 10.34 -13.32
C LEU A 339 -11.28 11.31 -12.34
N LYS A 340 -12.10 12.26 -12.83
CA LYS A 340 -12.86 13.17 -11.96
C LYS A 340 -13.92 12.45 -11.14
N ALA A 341 -14.44 11.32 -11.64
CA ALA A 341 -15.34 10.46 -10.88
C ALA A 341 -14.67 9.77 -9.69
N TYR A 342 -13.34 9.63 -9.73
CA TYR A 342 -12.53 9.07 -8.63
C TYR A 342 -12.04 10.17 -7.69
N TRP A 343 -11.49 11.26 -8.24
CA TRP A 343 -10.86 12.35 -7.48
C TRP A 343 -11.20 13.70 -8.12
N LYS A 344 -11.93 14.54 -7.39
CA LYS A 344 -12.42 15.84 -7.91
C LYS A 344 -11.26 16.77 -8.31
N ASN A 345 -10.22 16.86 -7.48
CA ASN A 345 -9.14 17.85 -7.57
C ASN A 345 -7.78 17.26 -7.94
N PHE A 346 -7.74 16.16 -8.73
CA PHE A 346 -6.47 15.48 -9.05
C PHE A 346 -5.54 16.29 -9.95
N GLU A 347 -6.01 17.34 -10.63
CA GLU A 347 -5.20 18.16 -11.54
C GLU A 347 -4.01 18.81 -10.82
N SER A 348 -4.16 19.22 -9.56
CA SER A 348 -3.07 19.78 -8.75
C SER A 348 -1.92 18.78 -8.55
N ALA A 349 -2.21 17.48 -8.53
CA ALA A 349 -1.22 16.42 -8.40
C ALA A 349 -0.33 16.27 -9.66
N LEU A 350 -0.76 16.80 -10.80
CA LEU A 350 0.00 16.73 -12.07
C LEU A 350 1.08 17.79 -12.18
N LEU A 351 1.09 18.80 -11.32
CA LEU A 351 2.12 19.86 -11.32
C LEU A 351 3.50 19.26 -11.04
N PRO A 352 4.59 19.81 -11.63
CA PRO A 352 5.95 19.35 -11.42
C PRO A 352 6.34 19.29 -9.93
N HIS A 353 6.01 20.35 -9.21
CA HIS A 353 6.19 20.46 -7.76
C HIS A 353 4.85 20.85 -7.14
N PRO A 354 3.97 19.90 -6.84
CA PRO A 354 2.70 20.20 -6.19
C PRO A 354 2.98 20.81 -4.82
N ARG A 355 2.57 22.08 -4.63
CA ARG A 355 2.61 22.70 -3.30
C ARG A 355 1.40 22.19 -2.53
N PHE A 356 1.65 21.60 -1.39
CA PHE A 356 0.58 21.29 -0.44
C PHE A 356 0.11 22.63 0.16
N ARG A 357 -1.08 23.07 -0.21
CA ARG A 357 -1.74 24.21 0.43
C ARG A 357 -2.61 23.65 1.54
N ALA A 358 -2.12 23.75 2.77
CA ALA A 358 -2.85 23.36 3.98
C ALA A 358 -4.16 24.18 4.16
N ASP A 359 -4.30 25.29 3.45
CA ASP A 359 -5.35 26.28 3.67
C ASP A 359 -6.58 26.13 2.74
N GLU A 360 -6.48 25.34 1.67
CA GLU A 360 -7.60 25.17 0.70
C GLU A 360 -8.56 24.04 1.08
N ASP A 361 -8.13 23.06 1.89
CA ASP A 361 -9.00 21.94 2.33
C ASP A 361 -9.95 22.33 3.47
N GLU A 362 -9.73 23.44 4.18
CA GLU A 362 -10.65 23.93 5.21
C GLU A 362 -11.83 24.75 4.64
N GLU A 363 -11.73 25.32 3.45
CA GLU A 363 -12.86 26.04 2.84
C GLU A 363 -13.90 25.12 2.21
N ASP A 364 -13.49 23.98 1.62
CA ASP A 364 -14.45 22.99 1.04
C ASP A 364 -15.19 22.17 2.12
N ALA A 365 -14.71 22.16 3.36
CA ALA A 365 -15.40 21.52 4.49
C ALA A 365 -16.54 22.37 5.10
N ARG A 366 -16.71 23.61 4.64
CA ARG A 366 -17.73 24.55 5.12
C ARG A 366 -18.87 24.74 4.12
N GLU A 367 -19.37 23.70 3.47
CA GLU A 367 -20.70 23.81 2.85
C GLU A 367 -21.76 23.93 3.97
N PRO A 368 -22.67 24.90 3.88
CA PRO A 368 -23.70 25.12 4.90
C PRO A 368 -24.69 23.96 4.91
N MET A 369 -25.10 23.58 6.12
CA MET A 369 -26.16 22.62 6.41
C MET A 369 -27.49 23.03 5.75
#